data_ae66ceb60fa3a8f0dfe48e6199ce1dc8
#
_entry.id   ae66ceb60fa3a8f0dfe48e6199ce1dc8
#
_cell.length_a   1.000
_cell.length_b   1.000
_cell.length_c   1.000
_cell.angle_alpha   90.00
_cell.angle_beta   90.00
_cell.angle_gamma   90.00
#
_symmetry.space_group_name_H-M   'P 1'
#
loop_
_entity.id
_entity.type
_entity.pdbx_description
1 polymer ?
#
loop_
_entity_poly.entity_id
_entity_poly.type
_entity_poly.pdbx_seq_one_letter_code
_entity_poly.pdbx_strand_id
1 'polypeptide(L)'
;MISTRNRRIAKGVRLYEPPQNLPPLVLAKALYQLDFEQMVIFREKGQLKFNHLIQATMLDLIDRGNLRLTRNENGERLTCLHHEGLADFELKFIDMIFDQETEINISEVFSKYKINQVALKKDFRAAKTEAHRDRIRKVGSDVQSLLKKDAQQLSKGVDKEIAKLGLPSYFRDLTEKEEAFSKTGCALHFWLLLILFVSMCFLTFGFGSHISSFYFWIILLLVLLFIPFYIVVKIREDHLQSLENLDSQFQWMAFRNMIESIPNFNQVELESVVLWNRILVYATLYGQAKKVSQVLQNHQISLPYEDWDALVWLTSSSNTFLDGSTLMAYADNSYSVSNFSINSSDGSGGFDGGGFSGGGGGGGFGAF
;
A
#
# COMPACT_ATOMS: atom_id res chain seq x y z
N MET A 1 3.44 -20.81 -24.08
CA MET A 1 4.47 -21.05 -23.05
C MET A 1 4.56 -19.80 -22.22
N ILE A 2 3.87 -19.75 -21.07
CA ILE A 2 3.81 -18.59 -20.18
C ILE A 2 5.10 -18.63 -19.37
N SER A 3 6.09 -17.81 -19.76
CA SER A 3 7.37 -17.73 -19.06
C SER A 3 7.25 -16.72 -17.92
N THR A 4 6.86 -17.18 -16.75
CA THR A 4 6.98 -16.41 -15.50
C THR A 4 8.45 -16.38 -15.06
N ARG A 5 9.30 -15.66 -15.78
CA ARG A 5 10.64 -15.35 -15.28
C ARG A 5 10.56 -14.13 -14.38
N ASN A 6 10.47 -14.36 -13.08
CA ASN A 6 10.95 -13.40 -12.08
C ASN A 6 12.44 -13.16 -12.37
N ARG A 7 12.74 -12.21 -13.25
CA ARG A 7 14.10 -11.83 -13.56
C ARG A 7 14.60 -11.00 -12.38
N ARG A 8 15.26 -11.66 -11.45
CA ARG A 8 16.01 -11.00 -10.38
C ARG A 8 17.45 -10.85 -10.84
N ILE A 9 18.01 -9.65 -10.68
CA ILE A 9 19.44 -9.49 -10.82
C ILE A 9 20.16 -10.08 -9.58
N ALA A 10 21.41 -10.48 -9.77
CA ALA A 10 22.22 -10.97 -8.66
C ALA A 10 22.36 -9.88 -7.58
N LYS A 11 22.27 -10.26 -6.30
CA LYS A 11 22.39 -9.33 -5.16
C LYS A 11 23.73 -8.55 -5.12
N GLY A 12 24.75 -9.05 -5.79
CA GLY A 12 26.06 -8.38 -5.91
C GLY A 12 26.09 -7.23 -6.92
N VAL A 13 25.07 -7.13 -7.80
CA VAL A 13 24.98 -6.01 -8.75
C VAL A 13 24.40 -4.81 -8.03
N ARG A 14 25.16 -3.73 -7.94
CA ARG A 14 24.84 -2.51 -7.20
C ARG A 14 24.99 -1.28 -8.09
N LEU A 15 24.10 -0.32 -7.93
CA LEU A 15 24.19 1.01 -8.50
C LEU A 15 24.19 2.02 -7.35
N TYR A 16 25.18 2.88 -7.29
CA TYR A 16 25.41 3.79 -6.14
C TYR A 16 24.61 5.09 -6.22
N GLU A 17 23.97 5.34 -7.35
CA GLU A 17 23.11 6.49 -7.57
C GLU A 17 21.72 6.03 -8.07
N PRO A 18 20.65 6.76 -7.76
CA PRO A 18 19.34 6.46 -8.34
C PRO A 18 19.39 6.62 -9.86
N PRO A 19 18.82 5.70 -10.65
CA PRO A 19 18.83 5.80 -12.12
C PRO A 19 18.20 7.09 -12.64
N GLN A 20 17.23 7.60 -11.91
CA GLN A 20 16.55 8.86 -12.15
C GLN A 20 16.10 9.46 -10.81
N ASN A 21 16.07 10.77 -10.72
CA ASN A 21 15.56 11.44 -9.52
C ASN A 21 14.02 11.53 -9.56
N LEU A 22 13.33 10.41 -9.28
CA LEU A 22 11.88 10.34 -9.30
C LEU A 22 11.29 10.58 -7.91
N PRO A 23 10.18 11.33 -7.80
CA PRO A 23 9.40 11.39 -6.56
C PRO A 23 8.90 9.98 -6.16
N PRO A 24 8.87 9.64 -4.85
CA PRO A 24 8.48 8.30 -4.39
C PRO A 24 7.12 7.81 -4.90
N LEU A 25 6.10 8.69 -4.97
CA LEU A 25 4.78 8.35 -5.49
C LEU A 25 4.82 7.98 -6.99
N VAL A 26 5.60 8.72 -7.77
CA VAL A 26 5.79 8.45 -9.21
C VAL A 26 6.51 7.12 -9.41
N LEU A 27 7.60 6.90 -8.68
CA LEU A 27 8.35 5.65 -8.71
C LEU A 27 7.47 4.45 -8.32
N ALA A 28 6.72 4.58 -7.22
CA ALA A 28 5.85 3.51 -6.74
C ALA A 28 4.75 3.17 -7.75
N LYS A 29 4.15 4.16 -8.39
CA LYS A 29 3.11 3.92 -9.39
C LYS A 29 3.68 3.34 -10.68
N ALA A 30 4.79 3.88 -11.18
CA ALA A 30 5.39 3.44 -12.43
C ALA A 30 5.99 2.03 -12.35
N LEU A 31 6.78 1.73 -11.30
CA LEU A 31 7.53 0.47 -11.21
C LEU A 31 6.89 -0.60 -10.32
N TYR A 32 6.03 -0.22 -9.37
CA TYR A 32 5.52 -1.15 -8.36
C TYR A 32 4.00 -1.27 -8.35
N GLN A 33 3.31 -0.65 -9.32
CA GLN A 33 1.85 -0.69 -9.46
C GLN A 33 1.12 -0.30 -8.18
N LEU A 34 1.29 0.95 -7.78
CA LEU A 34 0.58 1.54 -6.68
C LEU A 34 -0.89 1.76 -7.04
N ASP A 35 -1.78 1.26 -6.20
CA ASP A 35 -3.19 1.62 -6.17
C ASP A 35 -3.45 2.53 -4.97
N PHE A 36 -3.80 3.78 -5.25
CA PHE A 36 -4.08 4.77 -4.21
C PHE A 36 -5.43 4.55 -3.51
N GLU A 37 -6.44 4.03 -4.22
CA GLU A 37 -7.76 3.80 -3.64
C GLU A 37 -7.73 2.62 -2.66
N GLN A 38 -6.99 1.58 -3.00
CA GLN A 38 -6.81 0.41 -2.13
C GLN A 38 -5.64 0.55 -1.15
N MET A 39 -4.84 1.62 -1.27
CA MET A 39 -3.62 1.85 -0.49
C MET A 39 -2.66 0.64 -0.52
N VAL A 40 -2.52 0.02 -1.69
CA VAL A 40 -1.74 -1.21 -1.89
C VAL A 40 -0.70 -1.03 -2.99
N ILE A 41 0.47 -1.61 -2.78
CA ILE A 41 1.50 -1.78 -3.78
C ILE A 41 1.48 -3.25 -4.21
N PHE A 42 1.09 -3.52 -5.45
CA PHE A 42 0.86 -4.90 -5.92
C PHE A 42 2.14 -5.68 -6.17
N ARG A 43 3.16 -5.00 -6.67
CA ARG A 43 4.45 -5.63 -6.92
C ARG A 43 5.29 -5.64 -5.66
N GLU A 44 6.09 -6.69 -5.46
CA GLU A 44 6.94 -6.82 -4.28
C GLU A 44 6.16 -6.90 -2.95
N LYS A 45 5.03 -7.64 -2.96
CA LYS A 45 4.20 -7.85 -1.77
C LYS A 45 5.04 -8.19 -0.54
N GLY A 46 4.85 -7.44 0.52
CA GLY A 46 5.54 -7.61 1.81
C GLY A 46 6.89 -6.89 1.95
N GLN A 47 7.48 -6.37 0.87
CA GLN A 47 8.72 -5.60 0.93
C GLN A 47 8.48 -4.10 0.81
N LEU A 48 7.59 -3.70 -0.13
CA LEU A 48 7.12 -2.32 -0.25
C LEU A 48 5.77 -2.19 0.44
N LYS A 49 5.69 -1.24 1.34
CA LYS A 49 4.47 -0.96 2.10
C LYS A 49 3.98 0.46 1.81
N PHE A 50 2.67 0.62 1.74
CA PHE A 50 2.06 1.93 1.50
C PHE A 50 2.45 2.96 2.56
N ASN A 51 2.56 2.55 3.82
CA ASN A 51 3.00 3.42 4.90
C ASN A 51 4.43 3.96 4.69
N HIS A 52 5.37 3.13 4.23
CA HIS A 52 6.73 3.57 3.91
C HIS A 52 6.74 4.55 2.72
N LEU A 53 5.84 4.37 1.76
CA LEU A 53 5.70 5.28 0.63
C LEU A 53 5.25 6.67 1.07
N ILE A 54 4.26 6.76 1.96
CA ILE A 54 3.80 8.04 2.54
C ILE A 54 4.94 8.73 3.28
N GLN A 55 5.67 7.99 4.12
CA GLN A 55 6.82 8.51 4.85
C GLN A 55 7.93 8.97 3.90
N ALA A 56 8.25 8.19 2.86
CA ALA A 56 9.24 8.55 1.87
C ALA A 56 8.85 9.82 1.08
N THR A 57 7.56 10.00 0.80
CA THR A 57 7.06 11.19 0.11
C THR A 57 7.17 12.44 1.00
N MET A 58 6.85 12.34 2.29
CA MET A 58 7.07 13.44 3.23
C MET A 58 8.57 13.78 3.32
N LEU A 59 9.41 12.77 3.40
CA LEU A 59 10.87 12.95 3.47
C LEU A 59 11.44 13.58 2.19
N ASP A 60 10.91 13.23 1.03
CA ASP A 60 11.26 13.84 -0.25
C ASP A 60 10.90 15.34 -0.29
N LEU A 61 9.73 15.69 0.25
CA LEU A 61 9.30 17.10 0.35
C LEU A 61 10.15 17.89 1.37
N ILE A 62 10.60 17.25 2.44
CA ILE A 62 11.53 17.85 3.41
C ILE A 62 12.92 18.02 2.75
N ASP A 63 13.42 17.01 2.05
CA ASP A 63 14.69 17.07 1.34
C ASP A 63 14.77 18.22 0.33
N ARG A 64 13.64 18.50 -0.33
CA ARG A 64 13.52 19.63 -1.28
C ARG A 64 13.20 20.98 -0.62
N GLY A 65 13.05 21.01 0.70
CA GLY A 65 12.78 22.23 1.46
C GLY A 65 11.34 22.73 1.39
N ASN A 66 10.40 21.96 0.83
CA ASN A 66 8.98 22.34 0.77
C ASN A 66 8.29 22.15 2.13
N LEU A 67 8.70 21.14 2.88
CA LEU A 67 8.25 20.87 4.24
C LEU A 67 9.41 21.01 5.24
N ARG A 68 9.10 21.38 6.47
CA ARG A 68 10.04 21.37 7.60
C ARG A 68 9.43 20.60 8.75
N LEU A 69 10.20 19.67 9.29
CA LEU A 69 9.88 18.98 10.53
C LEU A 69 10.71 19.60 11.64
N THR A 70 10.08 20.10 12.69
CA THR A 70 10.73 20.63 13.89
C THR A 70 10.35 19.80 15.10
N ARG A 71 11.30 19.63 16.02
CA ARG A 71 11.08 18.96 17.30
C ARG A 71 11.48 19.88 18.42
N ASN A 72 10.54 20.17 19.33
CA ASN A 72 10.77 21.01 20.49
C ASN A 72 10.10 20.39 21.73
N GLU A 73 10.17 21.07 22.86
CA GLU A 73 9.55 20.63 24.12
C GLU A 73 8.03 20.44 24.02
N ASN A 74 7.38 21.12 23.09
CA ASN A 74 5.93 21.06 22.86
C ASN A 74 5.52 19.95 21.88
N GLY A 75 6.46 19.12 21.43
CA GLY A 75 6.25 18.01 20.49
C GLY A 75 6.84 18.26 19.11
N GLU A 76 6.44 17.43 18.17
CA GLU A 76 6.88 17.50 16.79
C GLU A 76 5.86 18.22 15.94
N ARG A 77 6.34 19.14 15.09
CA ARG A 77 5.53 19.96 14.19
C ARG A 77 6.00 19.80 12.75
N LEU A 78 5.05 19.71 11.87
CA LEU A 78 5.27 19.72 10.43
C LEU A 78 4.75 21.06 9.88
N THR A 79 5.61 21.77 9.14
CA THR A 79 5.30 23.09 8.56
C THR A 79 5.46 23.02 7.04
N CYS A 80 4.50 23.53 6.30
CA CYS A 80 4.62 23.78 4.86
C CYS A 80 5.25 25.15 4.64
N LEU A 81 6.45 25.17 4.05
CA LEU A 81 7.22 26.40 3.86
C LEU A 81 6.82 27.14 2.58
N HIS A 82 6.74 26.42 1.48
CA HIS A 82 6.34 26.98 0.20
C HIS A 82 5.82 25.89 -0.77
N HIS A 83 5.05 26.34 -1.76
CA HIS A 83 4.47 25.48 -2.78
C HIS A 83 5.21 25.58 -4.14
N GLU A 84 6.28 26.36 -4.21
CA GLU A 84 7.04 26.56 -5.43
C GLU A 84 7.71 25.27 -5.89
N GLY A 85 7.68 25.00 -7.20
CA GLY A 85 8.31 23.82 -7.78
C GLY A 85 7.58 22.49 -7.55
N LEU A 86 6.42 22.51 -6.88
CA LEU A 86 5.62 21.31 -6.65
C LEU A 86 4.74 20.96 -7.86
N ALA A 87 4.63 19.68 -8.14
CA ALA A 87 3.68 19.14 -9.12
C ALA A 87 2.25 19.07 -8.54
N ASP A 88 1.24 19.02 -9.41
CA ASP A 88 -0.18 18.96 -9.02
C ASP A 88 -0.46 17.87 -7.96
N PHE A 89 0.16 16.70 -8.12
CA PHE A 89 -0.04 15.59 -7.17
C PHE A 89 0.60 15.86 -5.80
N GLU A 90 1.71 16.60 -5.76
CA GLU A 90 2.38 16.96 -4.51
C GLU A 90 1.58 18.01 -3.75
N LEU A 91 1.02 19.00 -4.46
CA LEU A 91 0.08 19.95 -3.89
C LEU A 91 -1.14 19.24 -3.31
N LYS A 92 -1.67 18.24 -4.02
CA LYS A 92 -2.78 17.42 -3.51
C LYS A 92 -2.39 16.59 -2.29
N PHE A 93 -1.18 16.04 -2.28
CA PHE A 93 -0.67 15.30 -1.13
C PHE A 93 -0.51 16.20 0.10
N ILE A 94 -0.01 17.42 -0.06
CA ILE A 94 0.07 18.43 1.01
C ILE A 94 -1.33 18.80 1.51
N ASP A 95 -2.30 19.03 0.63
CA ASP A 95 -3.70 19.28 1.02
C ASP A 95 -4.28 18.11 1.84
N MET A 96 -3.94 16.88 1.50
CA MET A 96 -4.37 15.71 2.28
C MET A 96 -3.76 15.70 3.69
N ILE A 97 -2.53 16.18 3.85
CA ILE A 97 -1.83 16.22 5.15
C ILE A 97 -2.34 17.36 6.02
N PHE A 98 -2.44 18.58 5.49
CA PHE A 98 -2.57 19.82 6.24
C PHE A 98 -4.00 20.35 6.34
N ASP A 99 -4.93 19.92 5.46
CA ASP A 99 -6.32 20.41 5.44
C ASP A 99 -6.43 21.94 5.52
N GLN A 100 -5.71 22.67 4.66
CA GLN A 100 -5.64 24.14 4.58
C GLN A 100 -4.81 24.83 5.69
N GLU A 101 -4.33 24.13 6.68
CA GLU A 101 -3.37 24.66 7.65
C GLU A 101 -1.98 24.74 7.03
N THR A 102 -1.12 25.57 7.57
CA THR A 102 0.29 25.70 7.14
C THR A 102 1.25 25.03 8.12
N GLU A 103 0.81 24.80 9.34
CA GLU A 103 1.57 24.16 10.41
C GLU A 103 0.64 23.28 11.24
N ILE A 104 1.03 22.03 11.44
CA ILE A 104 0.27 21.06 12.23
C ILE A 104 1.19 20.27 13.17
N ASN A 105 0.62 19.75 14.26
CA ASN A 105 1.28 18.71 15.01
C ASN A 105 1.31 17.40 14.19
N ILE A 106 2.36 16.62 14.35
CA ILE A 106 2.48 15.32 13.68
C ILE A 106 1.28 14.40 13.97
N SER A 107 0.71 14.48 15.15
CA SER A 107 -0.50 13.72 15.53
C SER A 107 -1.78 14.15 14.79
N GLU A 108 -1.73 15.27 14.08
CA GLU A 108 -2.85 15.84 13.32
C GLU A 108 -2.73 15.62 11.80
N VAL A 109 -1.66 14.93 11.37
CA VAL A 109 -1.49 14.53 9.96
C VAL A 109 -2.71 13.74 9.50
N PHE A 110 -3.28 14.14 8.36
CA PHE A 110 -4.50 13.54 7.79
C PHE A 110 -5.76 13.70 8.66
N SER A 111 -5.81 14.68 9.56
CA SER A 111 -6.91 14.87 10.52
C SER A 111 -8.28 15.05 9.87
N LYS A 112 -8.35 15.56 8.64
CA LYS A 112 -9.61 15.68 7.89
C LYS A 112 -10.34 14.36 7.64
N TYR A 113 -9.66 13.22 7.76
CA TYR A 113 -10.25 11.88 7.66
C TYR A 113 -10.50 11.24 9.02
N LYS A 114 -10.16 11.95 10.11
CA LYS A 114 -10.28 11.42 11.48
C LYS A 114 -11.72 11.36 11.92
N ILE A 115 -12.16 10.19 12.37
CA ILE A 115 -13.45 10.00 13.03
C ILE A 115 -13.26 9.30 14.37
N ASN A 116 -14.05 9.68 15.35
CA ASN A 116 -14.05 9.01 16.65
C ASN A 116 -14.97 7.78 16.60
N GLN A 117 -14.44 6.66 16.10
CA GLN A 117 -15.17 5.40 15.98
C GLN A 117 -15.78 4.94 17.31
N VAL A 118 -15.06 5.11 18.44
CA VAL A 118 -15.52 4.65 19.75
C VAL A 118 -16.74 5.45 20.21
N ALA A 119 -16.71 6.78 20.07
CA ALA A 119 -17.86 7.63 20.39
C ALA A 119 -19.04 7.31 19.49
N LEU A 120 -18.82 7.22 18.16
CA LEU A 120 -19.87 6.89 17.20
C LEU A 120 -20.49 5.51 17.44
N LYS A 121 -19.68 4.52 17.85
CA LYS A 121 -20.20 3.18 18.20
C LYS A 121 -21.07 3.21 19.45
N LYS A 122 -20.72 4.01 20.47
CA LYS A 122 -21.53 4.22 21.66
C LYS A 122 -22.86 4.89 21.29
N ASP A 123 -22.82 5.94 20.47
CA ASP A 123 -24.02 6.67 20.04
C ASP A 123 -24.92 5.79 19.15
N PHE A 124 -24.33 4.97 18.29
CA PHE A 124 -25.07 4.01 17.44
C PHE A 124 -25.85 2.99 18.28
N ARG A 125 -25.23 2.46 19.33
CA ARG A 125 -25.91 1.55 20.27
C ARG A 125 -27.01 2.22 21.08
N ALA A 126 -26.81 3.48 21.47
CA ALA A 126 -27.81 4.28 22.19
C ALA A 126 -28.93 4.81 21.31
N ALA A 127 -28.77 4.79 19.99
CA ALA A 127 -29.74 5.32 19.04
C ALA A 127 -31.05 4.54 19.07
N LYS A 128 -32.14 5.24 19.37
CA LYS A 128 -33.51 4.66 19.47
C LYS A 128 -34.17 4.50 18.10
N THR A 129 -33.76 5.24 17.08
CA THR A 129 -34.37 5.25 15.75
C THR A 129 -33.36 4.85 14.68
N GLU A 130 -33.83 4.17 13.64
CA GLU A 130 -32.98 3.81 12.50
C GLU A 130 -32.48 5.05 11.76
N ALA A 131 -33.27 6.09 11.64
CA ALA A 131 -32.82 7.36 11.07
C ALA A 131 -31.61 7.99 11.80
N HIS A 132 -31.50 7.79 13.10
CA HIS A 132 -30.30 8.24 13.85
C HIS A 132 -29.10 7.35 13.55
N ARG A 133 -29.27 6.03 13.45
CA ARG A 133 -28.22 5.08 13.06
C ARG A 133 -27.71 5.35 11.66
N ASP A 134 -28.60 5.64 10.72
CA ASP A 134 -28.23 5.99 9.35
C ASP A 134 -27.41 7.28 9.27
N ARG A 135 -27.71 8.27 10.10
CA ARG A 135 -26.86 9.47 10.20
C ARG A 135 -25.45 9.13 10.67
N ILE A 136 -25.31 8.21 11.62
CA ILE A 136 -23.99 7.78 12.10
C ILE A 136 -23.25 7.01 10.99
N ARG A 137 -23.90 6.07 10.30
CA ARG A 137 -23.31 5.36 9.15
C ARG A 137 -22.88 6.33 8.05
N LYS A 138 -23.69 7.37 7.83
CA LYS A 138 -23.40 8.40 6.84
C LYS A 138 -22.08 9.14 7.14
N VAL A 139 -21.75 9.41 8.40
CA VAL A 139 -20.45 10.01 8.76
C VAL A 139 -19.28 9.16 8.24
N GLY A 140 -19.35 7.84 8.43
CA GLY A 140 -18.33 6.93 7.87
C GLY A 140 -18.27 6.96 6.34
N SER A 141 -19.45 6.89 5.70
CA SER A 141 -19.59 6.92 4.24
C SER A 141 -19.09 8.24 3.62
N ASP A 142 -19.35 9.37 4.28
CA ASP A 142 -18.91 10.70 3.79
C ASP A 142 -17.37 10.79 3.83
N VAL A 143 -16.73 10.30 4.91
CA VAL A 143 -15.25 10.27 5.01
C VAL A 143 -14.64 9.30 4.00
N GLN A 144 -15.25 8.13 3.77
CA GLN A 144 -14.80 7.21 2.72
C GLN A 144 -14.85 7.85 1.34
N SER A 145 -15.97 8.53 1.04
CA SER A 145 -16.15 9.21 -0.25
C SER A 145 -15.13 10.33 -0.44
N LEU A 146 -14.83 11.09 0.62
CA LEU A 146 -13.78 12.12 0.61
C LEU A 146 -12.41 11.50 0.33
N LEU A 147 -12.04 10.47 1.08
CA LEU A 147 -10.76 9.80 0.94
C LEU A 147 -10.59 9.19 -0.46
N LYS A 148 -11.63 8.52 -0.97
CA LYS A 148 -11.63 7.96 -2.32
C LYS A 148 -11.45 9.05 -3.39
N LYS A 149 -12.17 10.17 -3.27
CA LYS A 149 -12.04 11.32 -4.17
C LYS A 149 -10.60 11.87 -4.16
N ASP A 150 -10.03 12.04 -2.98
CA ASP A 150 -8.67 12.57 -2.83
C ASP A 150 -7.62 11.59 -3.38
N ALA A 151 -7.77 10.30 -3.11
CA ALA A 151 -6.93 9.24 -3.67
C ALA A 151 -6.98 9.20 -5.21
N GLN A 152 -8.17 9.35 -5.81
CA GLN A 152 -8.33 9.41 -7.27
C GLN A 152 -7.68 10.66 -7.86
N GLN A 153 -7.79 11.81 -7.20
CA GLN A 153 -7.14 13.05 -7.66
C GLN A 153 -5.62 12.91 -7.59
N LEU A 154 -5.10 12.37 -6.49
CA LEU A 154 -3.68 12.08 -6.32
C LEU A 154 -3.17 11.13 -7.41
N SER A 155 -3.89 10.04 -7.65
CA SER A 155 -3.59 9.05 -8.70
C SER A 155 -3.50 9.69 -10.08
N LYS A 156 -4.52 10.49 -10.45
CA LYS A 156 -4.54 11.22 -11.74
C LYS A 156 -3.40 12.23 -11.86
N GLY A 157 -3.04 12.91 -10.78
CA GLY A 157 -1.91 13.83 -10.76
C GLY A 157 -0.58 13.11 -11.00
N VAL A 158 -0.39 11.94 -10.36
CA VAL A 158 0.80 11.10 -10.58
C VAL A 158 0.86 10.58 -12.03
N ASP A 159 -0.28 10.18 -12.64
CA ASP A 159 -0.32 9.74 -14.03
C ASP A 159 0.08 10.86 -15.00
N LYS A 160 -0.37 12.10 -14.74
CA LYS A 160 0.06 13.27 -15.53
C LYS A 160 1.58 13.49 -15.43
N GLU A 161 2.16 13.33 -14.24
CA GLU A 161 3.59 13.52 -14.05
C GLU A 161 4.39 12.39 -14.72
N ILE A 162 3.93 11.12 -14.63
CA ILE A 162 4.50 9.99 -15.38
C ILE A 162 4.53 10.31 -16.90
N ALA A 163 3.42 10.81 -17.45
CA ALA A 163 3.32 11.17 -18.85
C ALA A 163 4.24 12.36 -19.22
N LYS A 164 4.31 13.38 -18.36
CA LYS A 164 5.18 14.57 -18.54
C LYS A 164 6.67 14.19 -18.53
N LEU A 165 7.06 13.27 -17.64
CA LEU A 165 8.44 12.76 -17.56
C LEU A 165 8.77 11.77 -18.69
N GLY A 166 7.81 11.41 -19.53
CA GLY A 166 7.99 10.45 -20.61
C GLY A 166 8.43 9.07 -20.12
N LEU A 167 8.04 8.69 -18.90
CA LEU A 167 8.41 7.39 -18.35
C LEU A 167 7.76 6.28 -19.18
N PRO A 168 8.52 5.21 -19.49
CA PRO A 168 7.98 4.11 -20.25
C PRO A 168 6.93 3.35 -19.44
N SER A 169 5.98 2.73 -20.12
CA SER A 169 5.13 1.74 -19.45
C SER A 169 5.97 0.53 -19.06
N TYR A 170 5.98 0.22 -17.77
CA TYR A 170 6.66 -0.97 -17.25
C TYR A 170 5.72 -2.17 -17.19
N PHE A 171 4.45 -1.97 -17.48
CA PHE A 171 3.41 -2.99 -17.42
C PHE A 171 2.66 -3.04 -18.75
N ARG A 172 2.42 -4.26 -19.22
CA ARG A 172 1.61 -4.48 -20.40
C ARG A 172 0.15 -4.74 -20.02
N ASP A 173 -0.76 -4.33 -20.87
CA ASP A 173 -2.15 -4.73 -20.75
C ASP A 173 -2.33 -6.20 -21.16
N LEU A 174 -3.38 -6.83 -20.62
CA LEU A 174 -3.79 -8.15 -21.06
C LEU A 174 -4.15 -8.09 -22.55
N THR A 175 -3.70 -9.07 -23.29
CA THR A 175 -4.18 -9.26 -24.66
C THR A 175 -5.64 -9.71 -24.64
N GLU A 176 -6.40 -9.43 -25.71
CA GLU A 176 -7.80 -9.86 -25.83
C GLU A 176 -7.99 -11.35 -25.56
N LYS A 177 -7.02 -12.18 -26.00
CA LYS A 177 -7.04 -13.64 -25.75
C LYS A 177 -6.84 -13.99 -24.28
N GLU A 178 -5.94 -13.29 -23.57
CA GLU A 178 -5.69 -13.49 -22.13
C GLU A 178 -6.88 -13.02 -21.31
N GLU A 179 -7.51 -11.91 -21.70
CA GLU A 179 -8.71 -11.39 -21.07
C GLU A 179 -9.91 -12.34 -21.25
N ALA A 180 -10.13 -12.81 -22.48
CA ALA A 180 -11.15 -13.79 -22.79
C ALA A 180 -10.92 -15.10 -22.02
N PHE A 181 -9.67 -15.56 -21.96
CA PHE A 181 -9.32 -16.78 -21.21
C PHE A 181 -9.49 -16.62 -19.71
N SER A 182 -9.15 -15.44 -19.15
CA SER A 182 -9.39 -15.11 -17.73
C SER A 182 -10.88 -15.10 -17.40
N LYS A 183 -11.72 -14.49 -18.26
CA LYS A 183 -13.19 -14.47 -18.12
C LYS A 183 -13.76 -15.89 -18.19
N THR A 184 -13.32 -16.68 -19.16
CA THR A 184 -13.74 -18.09 -19.33
C THR A 184 -13.31 -18.95 -18.14
N GLY A 185 -12.09 -18.74 -17.64
CA GLY A 185 -11.57 -19.43 -16.45
C GLY A 185 -12.37 -19.14 -15.19
N CYS A 186 -12.76 -17.87 -15.00
CA CYS A 186 -13.64 -17.48 -13.88
C CYS A 186 -15.03 -18.12 -14.01
N ALA A 187 -15.61 -18.11 -15.21
CA ALA A 187 -16.91 -18.73 -15.45
C ALA A 187 -16.85 -20.27 -15.22
N LEU A 188 -15.82 -20.92 -15.71
CA LEU A 188 -15.60 -22.36 -15.48
C LEU A 188 -15.45 -22.69 -14.00
N HIS A 189 -14.70 -21.88 -13.27
CA HIS A 189 -14.53 -22.03 -11.83
C HIS A 189 -15.87 -21.91 -11.09
N PHE A 190 -16.69 -20.93 -11.46
CA PHE A 190 -18.04 -20.76 -10.90
C PHE A 190 -18.94 -21.98 -11.16
N TRP A 191 -18.94 -22.51 -12.40
CA TRP A 191 -19.72 -23.70 -12.73
C TRP A 191 -19.25 -24.94 -11.99
N LEU A 192 -17.95 -25.11 -11.81
CA LEU A 192 -17.39 -26.23 -11.04
C LEU A 192 -17.79 -26.13 -9.55
N LEU A 193 -17.77 -24.92 -8.97
CA LEU A 193 -18.28 -24.69 -7.61
C LEU A 193 -19.77 -25.04 -7.48
N LEU A 194 -20.57 -24.65 -8.46
CA LEU A 194 -22.02 -24.96 -8.50
C LEU A 194 -22.26 -26.48 -8.56
N ILE A 195 -21.53 -27.21 -9.43
CA ILE A 195 -21.62 -28.66 -9.54
C ILE A 195 -21.21 -29.32 -8.22
N LEU A 196 -20.15 -28.83 -7.56
CA LEU A 196 -19.72 -29.33 -6.26
C LEU A 196 -20.79 -29.12 -5.20
N PHE A 197 -21.41 -27.96 -5.17
CA PHE A 197 -22.50 -27.63 -4.25
C PHE A 197 -23.73 -28.52 -4.46
N VAL A 198 -24.17 -28.67 -5.72
CA VAL A 198 -25.30 -29.54 -6.07
C VAL A 198 -25.01 -30.99 -5.72
N SER A 199 -23.81 -31.49 -6.03
CA SER A 199 -23.41 -32.87 -5.68
C SER A 199 -23.41 -33.09 -4.16
N MET A 200 -22.96 -32.11 -3.39
CA MET A 200 -22.97 -32.16 -1.93
C MET A 200 -24.43 -32.17 -1.38
N CYS A 201 -25.32 -31.37 -1.95
CA CYS A 201 -26.74 -31.40 -1.59
C CYS A 201 -27.40 -32.76 -1.91
N PHE A 202 -27.07 -33.34 -3.07
CA PHE A 202 -27.63 -34.62 -3.46
C PHE A 202 -27.24 -35.77 -2.52
N LEU A 203 -26.08 -35.66 -1.91
CA LEU A 203 -25.58 -36.65 -0.98
C LEU A 203 -26.13 -36.54 0.42
N THR A 204 -26.34 -35.30 0.88
CA THR A 204 -26.98 -35.09 2.20
C THR A 204 -28.42 -35.60 2.20
N PHE A 205 -29.07 -35.66 1.03
CA PHE A 205 -30.49 -36.05 0.94
C PHE A 205 -30.74 -37.44 0.35
N GLY A 206 -29.74 -38.13 -0.18
CA GLY A 206 -30.02 -39.23 -1.09
C GLY A 206 -29.46 -40.63 -0.85
N PHE A 207 -28.28 -40.92 -0.26
CA PHE A 207 -27.76 -42.29 -0.26
C PHE A 207 -26.77 -42.66 0.84
N GLY A 208 -27.09 -43.69 1.61
CA GLY A 208 -26.33 -44.18 2.78
C GLY A 208 -25.32 -45.34 2.54
N SER A 209 -24.89 -45.70 1.35
CA SER A 209 -24.12 -46.94 1.22
C SER A 209 -22.88 -47.01 0.31
N HIS A 210 -22.47 -45.94 -0.41
CA HIS A 210 -21.26 -45.98 -1.25
C HIS A 210 -20.28 -44.84 -0.94
N ILE A 211 -19.92 -44.72 0.32
CA ILE A 211 -19.15 -43.59 0.83
C ILE A 211 -17.72 -43.48 0.26
N SER A 212 -17.01 -44.58 0.00
CA SER A 212 -15.60 -44.55 -0.42
C SER A 212 -15.37 -44.10 -1.88
N SER A 213 -16.21 -44.56 -2.81
CA SER A 213 -16.13 -44.13 -4.23
C SER A 213 -16.45 -42.67 -4.42
N PHE A 214 -17.25 -42.14 -3.52
CA PHE A 214 -17.73 -40.77 -3.51
C PHE A 214 -16.66 -39.77 -3.06
N TYR A 215 -15.90 -40.05 -2.04
CA TYR A 215 -14.76 -39.20 -1.61
C TYR A 215 -13.72 -39.06 -2.75
N PHE A 216 -13.50 -40.09 -3.55
CA PHE A 216 -12.63 -40.02 -4.71
C PHE A 216 -13.10 -38.97 -5.73
N TRP A 217 -14.41 -38.96 -6.05
CA TRP A 217 -14.99 -37.97 -6.97
C TRP A 217 -14.96 -36.56 -6.44
N ILE A 218 -15.17 -36.33 -5.12
CA ILE A 218 -15.04 -35.03 -4.49
C ILE A 218 -13.59 -34.52 -4.60
N ILE A 219 -12.61 -35.38 -4.27
CA ILE A 219 -11.21 -35.01 -4.33
C ILE A 219 -10.81 -34.66 -5.79
N LEU A 220 -11.24 -35.48 -6.76
CA LEU A 220 -11.00 -35.21 -8.18
C LEU A 220 -11.61 -33.86 -8.61
N LEU A 221 -12.83 -33.58 -8.19
CA LEU A 221 -13.52 -32.34 -8.52
C LEU A 221 -12.83 -31.13 -7.85
N LEU A 222 -12.38 -31.26 -6.61
CA LEU A 222 -11.58 -30.23 -5.92
C LEU A 222 -10.28 -29.96 -6.67
N VAL A 223 -9.55 -30.97 -7.09
CA VAL A 223 -8.32 -30.81 -7.89
C VAL A 223 -8.61 -30.08 -9.21
N LEU A 224 -9.66 -30.50 -9.93
CA LEU A 224 -10.09 -29.85 -11.18
C LEU A 224 -10.49 -28.38 -10.96
N LEU A 225 -10.99 -28.03 -9.79
CA LEU A 225 -11.39 -26.69 -9.42
C LEU A 225 -10.18 -25.75 -9.22
N PHE A 226 -9.04 -26.28 -8.75
CA PHE A 226 -7.83 -25.51 -8.57
C PHE A 226 -7.12 -25.14 -9.89
N ILE A 227 -7.27 -25.93 -10.94
CA ILE A 227 -6.59 -25.70 -12.22
C ILE A 227 -7.01 -24.37 -12.86
N PRO A 228 -8.31 -24.09 -13.12
CA PRO A 228 -8.70 -22.82 -13.73
C PRO A 228 -8.41 -21.62 -12.83
N PHE A 229 -8.55 -21.77 -11.51
CA PHE A 229 -8.17 -20.74 -10.56
C PHE A 229 -6.67 -20.41 -10.65
N TYR A 230 -5.81 -21.42 -10.64
CA TYR A 230 -4.37 -21.25 -10.79
C TYR A 230 -4.00 -20.55 -12.10
N ILE A 231 -4.65 -20.94 -13.22
CA ILE A 231 -4.42 -20.35 -14.54
C ILE A 231 -4.83 -18.86 -14.54
N VAL A 232 -5.98 -18.50 -13.97
CA VAL A 232 -6.45 -17.12 -13.88
C VAL A 232 -5.50 -16.28 -13.03
N VAL A 233 -5.08 -16.79 -11.87
CA VAL A 233 -4.10 -16.12 -11.02
C VAL A 233 -2.79 -15.90 -11.77
N LYS A 234 -2.32 -16.91 -12.50
CA LYS A 234 -1.08 -16.84 -13.27
C LYS A 234 -1.14 -15.80 -14.40
N ILE A 235 -2.26 -15.73 -15.13
CA ILE A 235 -2.47 -14.72 -16.18
C ILE A 235 -2.48 -13.31 -15.57
N ARG A 236 -3.13 -13.15 -14.42
CA ARG A 236 -3.13 -11.86 -13.70
C ARG A 236 -1.75 -11.48 -13.20
N GLU A 237 -0.96 -12.43 -12.69
CA GLU A 237 0.41 -12.18 -12.29
C GLU A 237 1.29 -11.79 -13.47
N ASP A 238 1.13 -12.41 -14.63
CA ASP A 238 1.88 -12.08 -15.85
C ASP A 238 1.52 -10.69 -16.41
N HIS A 239 0.24 -10.27 -16.28
CA HIS A 239 -0.18 -8.91 -16.57
C HIS A 239 0.54 -7.88 -15.69
N LEU A 240 0.81 -8.24 -14.43
CA LEU A 240 1.53 -7.40 -13.47
C LEU A 240 3.06 -7.40 -13.68
N GLN A 241 3.57 -8.16 -14.64
CA GLN A 241 5.00 -8.26 -14.96
C GLN A 241 5.24 -7.80 -16.40
N SER A 242 5.60 -6.53 -16.60
CA SER A 242 6.01 -6.08 -17.92
C SER A 242 7.29 -6.77 -18.35
N LEU A 243 7.34 -7.10 -19.64
CA LEU A 243 8.55 -7.53 -20.34
C LEU A 243 9.24 -6.35 -21.04
N GLU A 244 8.66 -5.16 -20.97
CA GLU A 244 9.17 -3.95 -21.60
C GLU A 244 10.06 -3.17 -20.63
N ASN A 245 11.07 -2.49 -21.17
CA ASN A 245 11.98 -1.63 -20.42
C ASN A 245 12.70 -2.31 -19.24
N LEU A 246 13.14 -3.56 -19.44
CA LEU A 246 13.83 -4.36 -18.43
C LEU A 246 15.11 -3.70 -17.90
N ASP A 247 15.84 -2.98 -18.75
CA ASP A 247 17.10 -2.34 -18.36
C ASP A 247 16.90 -1.31 -17.27
N SER A 248 15.86 -0.47 -17.40
CA SER A 248 15.51 0.51 -16.37
C SER A 248 15.06 -0.17 -15.07
N GLN A 249 14.25 -1.24 -15.18
CA GLN A 249 13.87 -2.02 -13.99
C GLN A 249 15.10 -2.64 -13.30
N PHE A 250 16.07 -3.15 -14.06
CA PHE A 250 17.30 -3.70 -13.49
C PHE A 250 18.15 -2.65 -12.81
N GLN A 251 18.22 -1.44 -13.34
CA GLN A 251 18.94 -0.33 -12.69
C GLN A 251 18.31 0.00 -11.33
N TRP A 252 16.98 0.09 -11.24
CA TRP A 252 16.30 0.30 -9.97
C TRP A 252 16.48 -0.86 -8.98
N MET A 253 16.52 -2.11 -9.47
CA MET A 253 16.85 -3.27 -8.64
C MET A 253 18.28 -3.24 -8.15
N ALA A 254 19.24 -2.81 -8.99
CA ALA A 254 20.64 -2.66 -8.61
C ALA A 254 20.82 -1.55 -7.56
N PHE A 255 20.13 -0.43 -7.72
CA PHE A 255 20.11 0.64 -6.73
C PHE A 255 19.51 0.17 -5.39
N ARG A 256 18.42 -0.57 -5.42
CA ARG A 256 17.83 -1.17 -4.22
C ARG A 256 18.80 -2.15 -3.54
N ASN A 257 19.46 -3.03 -4.31
CA ASN A 257 20.48 -3.95 -3.78
C ASN A 257 21.61 -3.18 -3.06
N MET A 258 22.01 -2.02 -3.59
CA MET A 258 22.97 -1.14 -2.93
C MET A 258 22.44 -0.66 -1.59
N ILE A 259 21.21 -0.10 -1.53
CA ILE A 259 20.60 0.37 -0.28
C ILE A 259 20.51 -0.76 0.76
N GLU A 260 20.08 -1.96 0.36
CA GLU A 260 20.00 -3.14 1.24
C GLU A 260 21.38 -3.59 1.75
N SER A 261 22.45 -3.24 1.04
CA SER A 261 23.84 -3.59 1.39
C SER A 261 24.54 -2.56 2.27
N ILE A 262 24.02 -1.33 2.39
CA ILE A 262 24.64 -0.23 3.16
C ILE A 262 25.06 -0.65 4.57
N PRO A 263 24.31 -1.45 5.33
CA PRO A 263 24.75 -1.89 6.67
C PRO A 263 26.04 -2.69 6.70
N ASN A 264 26.48 -3.22 5.56
CA ASN A 264 27.70 -4.03 5.42
C ASN A 264 28.82 -3.29 4.67
N PHE A 265 28.67 -1.99 4.41
CA PHE A 265 29.67 -1.19 3.71
C PHE A 265 30.89 -0.95 4.59
N ASN A 266 32.05 -1.04 3.96
CA ASN A 266 33.29 -0.58 4.57
C ASN A 266 33.42 0.95 4.45
N GLN A 267 34.45 1.54 5.10
CA GLN A 267 34.68 2.98 5.13
C GLN A 267 34.80 3.60 3.72
N VAL A 268 35.48 2.94 2.82
CA VAL A 268 35.69 3.42 1.43
C VAL A 268 34.38 3.43 0.65
N GLU A 269 33.55 2.38 0.81
CA GLU A 269 32.21 2.33 0.19
C GLU A 269 31.31 3.44 0.72
N LEU A 270 31.36 3.73 2.04
CA LEU A 270 30.59 4.81 2.64
C LEU A 270 31.01 6.19 2.13
N GLU A 271 32.31 6.43 1.99
CA GLU A 271 32.88 7.68 1.46
C GLU A 271 32.56 7.86 -0.04
N SER A 272 32.32 6.79 -0.77
CA SER A 272 31.93 6.85 -2.19
C SER A 272 30.49 7.30 -2.43
N VAL A 273 29.65 7.30 -1.40
CA VAL A 273 28.25 7.69 -1.48
C VAL A 273 28.11 9.20 -1.30
N VAL A 274 27.67 9.89 -2.34
CA VAL A 274 27.58 11.36 -2.36
C VAL A 274 26.18 11.87 -1.99
N LEU A 275 25.13 11.13 -2.37
CA LEU A 275 23.72 11.58 -2.27
C LEU A 275 22.98 10.92 -1.09
N TRP A 276 23.52 10.99 0.11
CA TRP A 276 22.95 10.35 1.29
C TRP A 276 21.51 10.77 1.59
N ASN A 277 21.17 12.04 1.36
CA ASN A 277 19.80 12.56 1.53
C ASN A 277 18.82 11.82 0.60
N ARG A 278 19.13 11.72 -0.69
CA ARG A 278 18.28 10.98 -1.66
C ARG A 278 18.24 9.48 -1.35
N ILE A 279 19.36 8.90 -0.91
CA ILE A 279 19.41 7.49 -0.49
C ILE A 279 18.48 7.27 0.70
N LEU A 280 18.43 8.18 1.68
CA LEU A 280 17.53 8.05 2.83
C LEU A 280 16.05 8.06 2.42
N VAL A 281 15.66 8.91 1.45
CA VAL A 281 14.31 8.93 0.88
C VAL A 281 13.95 7.56 0.30
N TYR A 282 14.80 7.01 -0.57
CA TYR A 282 14.53 5.69 -1.18
C TYR A 282 14.71 4.54 -0.19
N ALA A 283 15.61 4.65 0.77
CA ALA A 283 15.73 3.67 1.85
C ALA A 283 14.44 3.59 2.68
N THR A 284 13.78 4.73 2.88
CA THR A 284 12.48 4.80 3.54
C THR A 284 11.42 4.06 2.71
N LEU A 285 11.35 4.33 1.41
CA LEU A 285 10.44 3.62 0.51
C LEU A 285 10.64 2.10 0.55
N TYR A 286 11.90 1.64 0.58
CA TYR A 286 12.25 0.21 0.63
C TYR A 286 12.26 -0.38 2.04
N GLY A 287 11.84 0.37 3.07
CA GLY A 287 11.77 -0.10 4.46
C GLY A 287 13.13 -0.34 5.11
N GLN A 288 14.18 0.31 4.61
CA GLN A 288 15.55 0.22 5.12
C GLN A 288 16.00 1.48 5.89
N ALA A 289 15.13 2.47 6.04
CA ALA A 289 15.44 3.76 6.65
C ALA A 289 16.17 3.63 8.00
N LYS A 290 15.65 2.80 8.90
CA LYS A 290 16.26 2.58 10.23
C LYS A 290 17.71 2.10 10.14
N LYS A 291 17.99 1.14 9.27
CA LYS A 291 19.34 0.60 9.11
C LYS A 291 20.30 1.63 8.52
N VAL A 292 19.84 2.36 7.51
CA VAL A 292 20.62 3.43 6.88
C VAL A 292 20.90 4.56 7.89
N SER A 293 19.89 5.02 8.63
CA SER A 293 20.06 6.05 9.67
C SER A 293 21.07 5.62 10.75
N GLN A 294 21.05 4.36 11.17
CA GLN A 294 22.03 3.82 12.12
C GLN A 294 23.46 3.87 11.56
N VAL A 295 23.64 3.55 10.28
CA VAL A 295 24.97 3.66 9.64
C VAL A 295 25.44 5.11 9.60
N LEU A 296 24.57 6.04 9.20
CA LEU A 296 24.88 7.47 9.19
C LEU A 296 25.30 7.99 10.58
N GLN A 297 24.57 7.59 11.62
CA GLN A 297 24.91 7.94 13.01
C GLN A 297 26.25 7.35 13.46
N ASN A 298 26.44 6.05 13.24
CA ASN A 298 27.67 5.33 13.67
C ASN A 298 28.94 5.90 13.03
N HIS A 299 28.84 6.37 11.80
CA HIS A 299 29.95 6.94 11.03
C HIS A 299 29.99 8.48 11.08
N GLN A 300 29.13 9.11 11.90
CA GLN A 300 29.06 10.57 12.06
C GLN A 300 28.86 11.31 10.73
N ILE A 301 28.15 10.69 9.79
CA ILE A 301 27.79 11.30 8.52
C ILE A 301 26.58 12.22 8.79
N SER A 302 26.82 13.53 8.81
CA SER A 302 25.78 14.54 8.94
C SER A 302 25.23 14.93 7.57
N LEU A 303 23.91 15.07 7.48
CA LEU A 303 23.26 15.61 6.30
C LEU A 303 23.00 17.13 6.51
N PRO A 304 22.92 17.91 5.43
CA PRO A 304 22.77 19.37 5.51
C PRO A 304 21.30 19.78 5.81
N TYR A 305 20.71 19.20 6.83
CA TYR A 305 19.38 19.57 7.31
C TYR A 305 19.49 20.33 8.61
N GLU A 306 18.67 21.39 8.76
CA GLU A 306 18.64 22.19 10.00
C GLU A 306 18.26 21.32 11.22
N ASP A 307 17.36 20.34 11.04
CA ASP A 307 16.87 19.44 12.08
C ASP A 307 17.20 17.97 11.76
N TRP A 308 18.50 17.67 11.61
CA TRP A 308 18.98 16.31 11.36
C TRP A 308 18.46 15.30 12.41
N ASP A 309 18.44 15.69 13.67
CA ASP A 309 17.95 14.84 14.75
C ASP A 309 16.46 14.51 14.60
N ALA A 310 15.65 15.46 14.12
CA ALA A 310 14.25 15.21 13.83
C ALA A 310 14.05 14.20 12.68
N LEU A 311 14.88 14.29 11.63
CA LEU A 311 14.85 13.35 10.51
C LEU A 311 15.31 11.95 10.90
N VAL A 312 16.36 11.84 11.69
CA VAL A 312 16.82 10.57 12.25
C VAL A 312 15.74 9.96 13.13
N TRP A 313 15.12 10.77 13.98
CA TRP A 313 14.00 10.35 14.79
C TRP A 313 12.83 9.85 13.92
N LEU A 314 12.47 10.59 12.87
CA LEU A 314 11.42 10.22 11.92
C LEU A 314 11.68 8.85 11.27
N THR A 315 12.91 8.59 10.88
CA THR A 315 13.29 7.36 10.16
C THR A 315 13.61 6.18 11.08
N SER A 316 14.02 6.44 12.33
CA SER A 316 14.43 5.41 13.30
C SER A 316 13.31 5.00 14.26
N SER A 317 12.37 5.90 14.56
CA SER A 317 11.26 5.62 15.44
C SER A 317 10.17 4.84 14.73
N SER A 318 9.48 3.97 15.48
CA SER A 318 8.23 3.32 15.02
C SER A 318 7.07 4.33 15.10
N ASN A 319 7.28 5.57 14.69
CA ASN A 319 6.26 6.59 14.82
C ASN A 319 5.17 6.39 13.76
N THR A 320 4.03 5.87 14.19
CA THR A 320 2.90 5.50 13.34
C THR A 320 2.23 6.70 12.66
N PHE A 321 2.44 7.92 13.18
CA PHE A 321 1.77 9.11 12.65
C PHE A 321 2.31 9.57 11.29
N LEU A 322 3.58 9.35 11.00
CA LEU A 322 4.20 9.75 9.74
C LEU A 322 4.33 8.63 8.72
N ASP A 323 4.10 7.39 9.13
CA ASP A 323 4.31 6.23 8.26
C ASP A 323 3.09 5.85 7.41
N GLY A 324 2.08 6.70 7.32
CA GLY A 324 0.87 6.41 6.57
C GLY A 324 -0.06 5.36 7.19
N SER A 325 0.34 4.70 8.30
CA SER A 325 -0.55 3.79 9.03
C SER A 325 -1.73 4.54 9.62
N THR A 326 -1.55 5.81 9.97
CA THR A 326 -2.62 6.71 10.42
C THR A 326 -3.69 6.89 9.35
N LEU A 327 -3.30 7.13 8.09
CA LEU A 327 -4.24 7.26 6.97
C LEU A 327 -5.02 5.96 6.75
N MET A 328 -4.32 4.82 6.80
CA MET A 328 -4.96 3.50 6.71
C MET A 328 -5.94 3.25 7.87
N ALA A 329 -5.55 3.61 9.10
CA ALA A 329 -6.43 3.49 10.27
C ALA A 329 -7.68 4.38 10.16
N TYR A 330 -7.56 5.58 9.60
CA TYR A 330 -8.73 6.44 9.34
C TYR A 330 -9.64 5.85 8.26
N ALA A 331 -9.09 5.25 7.21
CA ALA A 331 -9.84 4.52 6.21
C ALA A 331 -10.61 3.35 6.83
N ASP A 332 -9.96 2.52 7.65
CA ASP A 332 -10.57 1.38 8.34
C ASP A 332 -11.65 1.82 9.33
N ASN A 333 -11.41 2.89 10.10
CA ASN A 333 -12.40 3.45 11.01
C ASN A 333 -13.64 3.95 10.27
N SER A 334 -13.47 4.63 9.14
CA SER A 334 -14.58 5.13 8.32
C SER A 334 -15.39 3.97 7.73
N TYR A 335 -14.73 2.94 7.22
CA TYR A 335 -15.37 1.71 6.74
C TYR A 335 -16.15 1.01 7.85
N SER A 336 -15.55 0.86 9.02
CA SER A 336 -16.21 0.24 10.17
C SER A 336 -17.47 1.01 10.58
N VAL A 337 -17.41 2.35 10.64
CA VAL A 337 -18.57 3.19 11.00
C VAL A 337 -19.68 3.09 9.98
N SER A 338 -19.36 3.11 8.69
CA SER A 338 -20.37 3.00 7.61
C SER A 338 -21.10 1.66 7.62
N ASN A 339 -20.48 0.61 8.18
CA ASN A 339 -21.01 -0.75 8.25
C ASN A 339 -21.53 -1.15 9.65
N PHE A 340 -21.75 -0.21 10.56
CA PHE A 340 -22.32 -0.55 11.87
C PHE A 340 -23.67 -1.24 11.73
N SER A 341 -23.81 -2.40 12.37
CA SER A 341 -25.03 -3.19 12.44
C SER A 341 -25.38 -3.53 13.88
N ILE A 342 -26.68 -3.72 14.16
CA ILE A 342 -27.15 -4.31 15.40
C ILE A 342 -27.35 -5.80 15.13
N ASN A 343 -26.46 -6.64 15.64
CA ASN A 343 -26.75 -8.05 15.72
C ASN A 343 -27.74 -8.27 16.87
N SER A 344 -28.87 -8.86 16.58
CA SER A 344 -29.93 -9.20 17.55
C SER A 344 -29.54 -10.36 18.50
N SER A 345 -28.30 -10.82 18.48
CA SER A 345 -27.76 -11.79 19.42
C SER A 345 -26.84 -11.08 20.41
N ASP A 346 -27.40 -10.73 21.54
CA ASP A 346 -26.68 -10.39 22.77
C ASP A 346 -25.97 -11.65 23.32
N GLY A 347 -25.03 -12.16 22.57
CA GLY A 347 -24.08 -13.19 22.98
C GLY A 347 -22.71 -12.51 23.04
N SER A 348 -22.11 -12.50 24.21
CA SER A 348 -20.77 -12.00 24.51
C SER A 348 -19.72 -12.64 23.58
N GLY A 349 -19.63 -12.17 22.38
CA GLY A 349 -18.58 -12.47 21.42
C GLY A 349 -17.81 -11.18 21.18
N GLY A 350 -16.61 -11.11 21.73
CA GLY A 350 -15.71 -10.02 21.48
C GLY A 350 -15.59 -9.85 19.96
N PHE A 351 -15.96 -8.68 19.44
CA PHE A 351 -15.42 -8.19 18.21
C PHE A 351 -13.96 -7.84 18.54
N ASP A 352 -13.10 -8.83 18.41
CA ASP A 352 -11.70 -8.57 18.17
C ASP A 352 -11.67 -7.71 16.90
N GLY A 353 -11.30 -6.45 17.07
CA GLY A 353 -10.94 -5.62 15.97
C GLY A 353 -9.88 -6.38 15.19
N GLY A 354 -10.26 -6.88 14.00
CA GLY A 354 -9.31 -7.38 13.03
C GLY A 354 -8.38 -6.24 12.69
N GLY A 355 -7.41 -6.03 13.59
CA GLY A 355 -6.26 -5.21 13.27
C GLY A 355 -5.65 -5.84 12.03
N PHE A 356 -5.39 -5.06 11.02
CA PHE A 356 -4.50 -5.41 9.93
C PHE A 356 -3.09 -5.64 10.50
N SER A 357 -2.94 -6.75 11.24
CA SER A 357 -1.62 -7.29 11.51
C SER A 357 -1.15 -7.84 10.19
N GLY A 358 -0.09 -7.26 9.64
CA GLY A 358 0.48 -7.53 8.35
C GLY A 358 0.68 -9.00 8.02
N GLY A 359 -0.37 -9.60 7.53
CA GLY A 359 -0.39 -10.86 6.81
C GLY A 359 -1.03 -10.58 5.48
N GLY A 360 -0.26 -10.69 4.40
CA GLY A 360 -0.70 -10.43 3.04
C GLY A 360 -1.89 -11.29 2.65
N GLY A 361 -3.08 -10.73 2.80
CA GLY A 361 -4.31 -11.23 2.28
C GLY A 361 -5.06 -10.05 1.68
N GLY A 362 -5.18 -10.01 0.34
CA GLY A 362 -5.89 -8.97 -0.37
C GLY A 362 -7.37 -8.96 0.02
N GLY A 363 -7.70 -8.12 0.97
CA GLY A 363 -9.05 -7.68 1.24
C GLY A 363 -9.18 -6.30 0.64
N GLY A 364 -9.48 -6.25 -0.69
CA GLY A 364 -9.85 -5.00 -1.33
C GLY A 364 -11.11 -4.47 -0.69
N PHE A 365 -11.22 -3.15 -0.59
CA PHE A 365 -12.49 -2.48 -0.43
C PHE A 365 -13.46 -3.12 -1.43
N GLY A 366 -14.51 -3.78 -0.92
CA GLY A 366 -15.48 -4.47 -1.74
C GLY A 366 -15.96 -3.56 -2.86
N ALA A 367 -15.99 -4.11 -4.05
CA ALA A 367 -16.42 -3.43 -5.26
C ALA A 367 -17.75 -2.70 -5.00
N PHE A 368 -17.73 -1.43 -5.33
CA PHE A 368 -18.96 -0.70 -5.64
C PHE A 368 -19.21 -0.85 -7.13
#